data_97b294cefc2bff8ba5caa72562416907
#
_entry.id   97b294cefc2bff8ba5caa72562416907
#
_cell.length_a   1.000
_cell.length_b   1.000
_cell.length_c   1.000
_cell.angle_alpha   90.00
_cell.angle_beta   90.00
_cell.angle_gamma   90.00
#
_symmetry.space_group_name_H-M   'P 1'
#
loop_
_entity.id
_entity.type
_entity.pdbx_description
1 polymer ?
#
loop_
_entity_poly.entity_id
_entity_poly.type
_entity_poly.pdbx_seq_one_letter_code
_entity_poly.pdbx_strand_id
1 'polypeptide(L)'
;MFAKSIRKDHYGYYFIAPFFILFAIFGLYPILYSLYISFTNFDGITTPDFVGLGNYIAVLQDPLFYKTLFNTLFIWGVSVVPQLTVSLVLAFILNDKLLKGRDIFRAVYFFPNIVTAASLGLLVSLIFDWQSGGLNHFLVQVGLIDDPINWKNDPWFMRLIVSSILFFQYFGYSMVIYLAGLQGIDPSLQEAAQMDGAKKKHIFIHIIVPMLRPIILFQMITSIIGGIQIFDQPFTLTNGTGGPDRAAMTSIMYLYNVAFQSTRFGYGAAIAFCLFIIIILLSVVSFMMTKRKSRA
;
A
#
# COMPACT_ATOMS: atom_id res chain seq x y z
N MET A 1 -3.71 17.31 -51.78
CA MET A 1 -4.40 16.31 -50.91
C MET A 1 -3.75 16.21 -49.50
N PHE A 2 -2.55 16.78 -49.28
CA PHE A 2 -1.81 16.66 -48.00
C PHE A 2 -2.19 17.74 -46.94
N ALA A 3 -2.77 18.86 -47.32
CA ALA A 3 -3.07 19.97 -46.37
C ALA A 3 -4.33 19.72 -45.48
N LYS A 4 -5.19 18.73 -45.80
CA LYS A 4 -6.40 18.42 -45.03
C LYS A 4 -6.18 17.42 -43.90
N SER A 5 -5.07 16.68 -43.92
CA SER A 5 -4.72 15.67 -42.90
C SER A 5 -4.21 16.33 -41.61
N ILE A 6 -3.42 17.39 -41.73
CA ILE A 6 -2.79 18.08 -40.57
C ILE A 6 -3.82 18.74 -39.63
N ARG A 7 -4.98 19.18 -40.16
CA ARG A 7 -6.03 19.85 -39.36
C ARG A 7 -6.84 18.84 -38.48
N LYS A 8 -6.91 17.56 -38.83
CA LYS A 8 -7.65 16.55 -38.03
C LYS A 8 -6.90 16.09 -36.80
N ASP A 9 -5.58 16.13 -36.78
CA ASP A 9 -4.77 15.66 -35.65
C ASP A 9 -4.82 16.62 -34.44
N HIS A 10 -5.15 17.90 -34.66
CA HIS A 10 -5.23 18.87 -33.55
C HIS A 10 -6.48 18.72 -32.66
N TYR A 11 -7.57 18.13 -33.16
CA TYR A 11 -8.77 17.92 -32.35
C TYR A 11 -8.51 17.00 -31.15
N GLY A 12 -7.64 16.00 -31.29
CA GLY A 12 -7.23 15.15 -30.18
C GLY A 12 -6.61 15.93 -29.03
N TYR A 13 -5.78 16.91 -29.31
CA TYR A 13 -5.15 17.77 -28.29
C TYR A 13 -6.18 18.64 -27.55
N TYR A 14 -7.19 19.18 -28.24
CA TYR A 14 -8.25 19.97 -27.59
C TYR A 14 -9.09 19.11 -26.62
N PHE A 15 -9.33 17.83 -26.92
CA PHE A 15 -10.07 16.94 -26.04
C PHE A 15 -9.28 16.55 -24.78
N ILE A 16 -7.96 16.42 -24.88
CA ILE A 16 -7.10 16.07 -23.73
C ILE A 16 -6.60 17.30 -22.97
N ALA A 17 -6.63 18.50 -23.60
CA ALA A 17 -6.12 19.74 -23.01
C ALA A 17 -6.72 20.07 -21.63
N PRO A 18 -8.04 19.95 -21.36
CA PRO A 18 -8.61 20.22 -20.04
C PRO A 18 -7.97 19.38 -18.93
N PHE A 19 -7.73 18.10 -19.20
CA PHE A 19 -7.05 17.22 -18.24
C PHE A 19 -5.63 17.70 -17.95
N PHE A 20 -4.84 18.00 -18.99
CA PHE A 20 -3.45 18.42 -18.81
C PHE A 20 -3.33 19.81 -18.18
N ILE A 21 -4.26 20.72 -18.46
CA ILE A 21 -4.31 22.03 -17.79
C ILE A 21 -4.58 21.88 -16.31
N LEU A 22 -5.61 21.09 -15.93
CA LEU A 22 -5.92 20.83 -14.53
C LEU A 22 -4.78 20.10 -13.82
N PHE A 23 -4.17 19.12 -14.48
CA PHE A 23 -3.00 18.42 -13.95
C PHE A 23 -1.80 19.37 -13.76
N ALA A 24 -1.55 20.27 -14.71
CA ALA A 24 -0.46 21.24 -14.59
C ALA A 24 -0.66 22.20 -13.41
N ILE A 25 -1.90 22.67 -13.18
CA ILE A 25 -2.21 23.62 -12.10
C ILE A 25 -2.27 22.92 -10.75
N PHE A 26 -3.01 21.81 -10.63
CA PHE A 26 -3.32 21.18 -9.33
C PHE A 26 -2.44 19.98 -9.00
N GLY A 27 -1.69 19.45 -9.94
CA GLY A 27 -0.75 18.35 -9.76
C GLY A 27 0.70 18.80 -9.91
N LEU A 28 1.10 19.20 -11.11
CA LEU A 28 2.51 19.46 -11.42
C LEU A 28 3.05 20.67 -10.65
N TYR A 29 2.30 21.79 -10.62
CA TYR A 29 2.74 23.00 -9.91
C TYR A 29 2.98 22.76 -8.41
N PRO A 30 2.08 22.12 -7.61
CA PRO A 30 2.35 21.83 -6.22
C PRO A 30 3.54 20.88 -6.02
N ILE A 31 3.75 19.90 -6.91
CA ILE A 31 4.92 19.02 -6.84
C ILE A 31 6.22 19.82 -7.05
N LEU A 32 6.28 20.65 -8.08
CA LEU A 32 7.46 21.49 -8.34
C LEU A 32 7.69 22.53 -7.23
N TYR A 33 6.64 23.11 -6.70
CA TYR A 33 6.74 24.00 -5.55
C TYR A 33 7.23 23.27 -4.29
N SER A 34 6.71 22.08 -4.00
CA SER A 34 7.21 21.24 -2.91
C SER A 34 8.68 20.87 -3.10
N LEU A 35 9.11 20.60 -4.34
CA LEU A 35 10.52 20.38 -4.65
C LEU A 35 11.36 21.62 -4.36
N TYR A 36 10.90 22.81 -4.76
CA TYR A 36 11.58 24.06 -4.46
C TYR A 36 11.73 24.29 -2.96
N ILE A 37 10.64 24.17 -2.18
CA ILE A 37 10.68 24.41 -0.74
C ILE A 37 11.55 23.37 0.00
N SER A 38 11.75 22.16 -0.55
CA SER A 38 12.65 21.17 0.05
C SER A 38 14.10 21.62 0.16
N PHE A 39 14.50 22.61 -0.65
CA PHE A 39 15.83 23.25 -0.61
C PHE A 39 15.85 24.53 0.25
N THR A 40 14.77 24.84 0.97
CA THR A 40 14.63 26.07 1.73
C THR A 40 14.32 25.80 3.20
N ASN A 41 14.57 26.77 4.05
CA ASN A 41 14.13 26.77 5.45
C ASN A 41 12.72 27.41 5.55
N PHE A 42 11.71 26.78 4.92
CA PHE A 42 10.34 27.29 4.90
C PHE A 42 9.52 26.76 6.07
N ASP A 43 8.92 27.69 6.84
CA ASP A 43 8.06 27.41 7.99
C ASP A 43 6.56 27.64 7.73
N GLY A 44 6.20 28.00 6.47
CA GLY A 44 4.83 28.29 6.06
C GLY A 44 4.40 29.77 6.24
N ILE A 45 5.22 30.60 6.92
CA ILE A 45 4.88 31.99 7.24
C ILE A 45 5.92 32.97 6.66
N THR A 46 7.20 32.65 6.90
CA THR A 46 8.32 33.51 6.46
C THR A 46 8.66 33.27 5.00
N THR A 47 9.43 34.20 4.40
CA THR A 47 9.98 33.99 3.06
C THR A 47 10.94 32.79 3.07
N PRO A 48 10.86 31.88 2.06
CA PRO A 48 11.73 30.73 2.03
C PRO A 48 13.19 31.11 1.80
N ASP A 49 14.04 30.93 2.79
CA ASP A 49 15.49 31.11 2.67
C ASP A 49 16.14 29.84 2.07
N PHE A 50 16.95 30.01 1.03
CA PHE A 50 17.58 28.89 0.34
C PHE A 50 18.72 28.29 1.17
N VAL A 51 18.60 27.01 1.54
CA VAL A 51 19.60 26.26 2.34
C VAL A 51 20.29 25.13 1.53
N GLY A 52 20.05 25.08 0.23
CA GLY A 52 20.62 24.03 -0.63
C GLY A 52 20.21 22.63 -0.16
N LEU A 53 21.17 21.73 -0.02
CA LEU A 53 20.96 20.33 0.43
C LEU A 53 20.88 20.18 1.95
N GLY A 54 20.86 21.26 2.73
CA GLY A 54 20.88 21.21 4.21
C GLY A 54 19.78 20.33 4.79
N ASN A 55 18.53 20.44 4.29
CA ASN A 55 17.42 19.58 4.72
C ASN A 55 17.65 18.10 4.43
N TYR A 56 18.18 17.76 3.26
CA TYR A 56 18.46 16.38 2.87
C TYR A 56 19.56 15.75 3.74
N ILE A 57 20.61 16.52 4.03
CA ILE A 57 21.68 16.09 4.94
C ILE A 57 21.10 15.85 6.34
N ALA A 58 20.24 16.76 6.82
CA ALA A 58 19.58 16.62 8.11
C ALA A 58 18.66 15.37 8.15
N VAL A 59 17.89 15.08 7.09
CA VAL A 59 17.08 13.85 6.99
C VAL A 59 17.95 12.59 7.06
N LEU A 60 19.07 12.58 6.33
CA LEU A 60 19.97 11.42 6.30
C LEU A 60 20.75 11.22 7.62
N GLN A 61 20.81 12.23 8.49
CA GLN A 61 21.41 12.15 9.82
C GLN A 61 20.40 11.92 10.94
N ASP A 62 19.08 11.90 10.61
CA ASP A 62 18.01 11.80 11.60
C ASP A 62 17.70 10.34 11.97
N PRO A 63 18.00 9.88 13.20
CA PRO A 63 17.70 8.52 13.64
C PRO A 63 16.19 8.21 13.61
N LEU A 64 15.34 9.22 13.81
CA LEU A 64 13.89 9.04 13.79
C LEU A 64 13.37 8.77 12.38
N PHE A 65 13.97 9.37 11.34
CA PHE A 65 13.67 9.04 9.95
C PHE A 65 13.91 7.55 9.66
N TYR A 66 15.05 7.02 10.05
CA TYR A 66 15.37 5.59 9.84
C TYR A 66 14.46 4.67 10.65
N LYS A 67 14.12 5.04 11.89
CA LYS A 67 13.19 4.27 12.71
C LYS A 67 11.79 4.20 12.08
N THR A 68 11.28 5.33 11.60
CA THR A 68 9.97 5.39 10.94
C THR A 68 9.97 4.69 9.59
N LEU A 69 11.07 4.77 8.85
CA LEU A 69 11.26 4.01 7.61
C LEU A 69 11.27 2.51 7.87
N PHE A 70 12.01 2.04 8.88
CA PHE A 70 11.99 0.64 9.30
C PHE A 70 10.59 0.18 9.68
N ASN A 71 9.87 0.95 10.52
CA ASN A 71 8.49 0.64 10.90
C ASN A 71 7.59 0.49 9.65
N THR A 72 7.68 1.45 8.73
CA THR A 72 6.88 1.44 7.49
C THR A 72 7.17 0.21 6.65
N LEU A 73 8.44 -0.08 6.39
CA LEU A 73 8.85 -1.23 5.60
C LEU A 73 8.51 -2.56 6.26
N PHE A 74 8.64 -2.65 7.59
CA PHE A 74 8.25 -3.82 8.36
C PHE A 74 6.74 -4.07 8.28
N ILE A 75 5.94 -3.04 8.61
CA ILE A 75 4.47 -3.12 8.58
C ILE A 75 3.97 -3.49 7.18
N TRP A 76 4.48 -2.82 6.16
CA TRP A 76 4.16 -3.14 4.77
C TRP A 76 4.59 -4.56 4.39
N GLY A 77 5.83 -4.95 4.67
CA GLY A 77 6.37 -6.26 4.30
C GLY A 77 5.62 -7.42 4.95
N VAL A 78 5.28 -7.29 6.24
CA VAL A 78 4.49 -8.30 6.97
C VAL A 78 3.05 -8.37 6.46
N SER A 79 2.46 -7.26 6.05
CA SER A 79 1.08 -7.23 5.52
C SER A 79 0.99 -7.71 4.07
N VAL A 80 1.92 -7.34 3.19
CA VAL A 80 1.82 -7.59 1.74
C VAL A 80 2.00 -9.05 1.36
N VAL A 81 2.86 -9.79 2.06
CA VAL A 81 3.10 -11.21 1.75
C VAL A 81 1.82 -12.03 1.90
N PRO A 82 1.14 -12.07 3.06
CA PRO A 82 -0.13 -12.77 3.19
C PRO A 82 -1.23 -12.12 2.32
N GLN A 83 -1.26 -10.79 2.17
CA GLN A 83 -2.23 -10.10 1.32
C GLN A 83 -2.22 -10.64 -0.11
N LEU A 84 -1.08 -10.63 -0.78
CA LEU A 84 -0.99 -11.04 -2.18
C LEU A 84 -1.14 -12.56 -2.35
N THR A 85 -0.60 -13.37 -1.43
CA THR A 85 -0.70 -14.83 -1.51
C THR A 85 -2.11 -15.33 -1.26
N VAL A 86 -2.76 -14.87 -0.18
CA VAL A 86 -4.14 -15.26 0.15
C VAL A 86 -5.09 -14.78 -0.94
N SER A 87 -4.94 -13.54 -1.41
CA SER A 87 -5.76 -12.99 -2.50
C SER A 87 -5.66 -13.79 -3.79
N LEU A 88 -4.46 -14.22 -4.16
CA LEU A 88 -4.24 -15.02 -5.37
C LEU A 88 -4.89 -16.40 -5.27
N VAL A 89 -4.76 -17.05 -4.10
CA VAL A 89 -5.40 -18.35 -3.84
C VAL A 89 -6.93 -18.21 -3.85
N LEU A 90 -7.47 -17.19 -3.16
CA LEU A 90 -8.92 -16.93 -3.14
C LEU A 90 -9.45 -16.60 -4.53
N ALA A 91 -8.74 -15.80 -5.31
CA ALA A 91 -9.13 -15.50 -6.69
C ALA A 91 -9.21 -16.77 -7.55
N PHE A 92 -8.23 -17.67 -7.42
CA PHE A 92 -8.24 -18.94 -8.12
C PHE A 92 -9.43 -19.83 -7.72
N ILE A 93 -9.73 -19.94 -6.42
CA ILE A 93 -10.88 -20.70 -5.92
C ILE A 93 -12.20 -20.10 -6.41
N LEU A 94 -12.37 -18.76 -6.30
CA LEU A 94 -13.58 -18.06 -6.70
C LEU A 94 -13.75 -17.89 -8.22
N ASN A 95 -12.75 -18.25 -9.00
CA ASN A 95 -12.85 -18.32 -10.46
C ASN A 95 -13.58 -19.59 -10.93
N ASP A 96 -13.69 -20.61 -10.10
CA ASP A 96 -14.42 -21.84 -10.42
C ASP A 96 -15.91 -21.55 -10.59
N LYS A 97 -16.44 -21.78 -11.81
CA LYS A 97 -17.85 -21.53 -12.15
C LYS A 97 -18.81 -22.44 -11.41
N LEU A 98 -18.33 -23.59 -10.92
CA LEU A 98 -19.14 -24.58 -10.20
C LEU A 98 -19.34 -24.18 -8.71
N LEU A 99 -18.56 -23.22 -8.22
CA LEU A 99 -18.66 -22.77 -6.82
C LEU A 99 -19.95 -21.96 -6.62
N LYS A 100 -20.88 -22.53 -5.82
CA LYS A 100 -22.12 -21.84 -5.46
C LYS A 100 -21.84 -20.70 -4.47
N GLY A 101 -22.51 -19.55 -4.66
CA GLY A 101 -22.38 -18.38 -3.77
C GLY A 101 -21.11 -17.57 -3.97
N ARG A 102 -20.33 -17.81 -5.03
CA ARG A 102 -19.05 -17.12 -5.30
C ARG A 102 -19.17 -15.59 -5.26
N ASP A 103 -20.28 -15.03 -5.72
CA ASP A 103 -20.47 -13.58 -5.78
C ASP A 103 -20.71 -12.99 -4.37
N ILE A 104 -21.33 -13.76 -3.47
CA ILE A 104 -21.47 -13.42 -2.05
C ILE A 104 -20.07 -13.41 -1.39
N PHE A 105 -19.27 -14.45 -1.60
CA PHE A 105 -17.90 -14.49 -1.06
C PHE A 105 -17.04 -13.33 -1.59
N ARG A 106 -17.16 -12.97 -2.88
CA ARG A 106 -16.49 -11.79 -3.44
C ARG A 106 -16.89 -10.51 -2.72
N ALA A 107 -18.18 -10.30 -2.51
CA ALA A 107 -18.70 -9.13 -1.80
C ALA A 107 -18.20 -9.09 -0.35
N VAL A 108 -18.28 -10.19 0.38
CA VAL A 108 -17.83 -10.29 1.77
C VAL A 108 -16.33 -10.03 1.91
N TYR A 109 -15.50 -10.62 1.05
CA TYR A 109 -14.04 -10.42 1.11
C TYR A 109 -13.62 -9.01 0.66
N PHE A 110 -14.39 -8.38 -0.24
CA PHE A 110 -14.13 -7.01 -0.66
C PHE A 110 -14.62 -5.97 0.36
N PHE A 111 -15.60 -6.31 1.19
CA PHE A 111 -16.24 -5.40 2.13
C PHE A 111 -15.27 -4.61 3.03
N PRO A 112 -14.20 -5.21 3.63
CA PRO A 112 -13.26 -4.47 4.45
C PRO A 112 -12.56 -3.31 3.73
N ASN A 113 -12.40 -3.38 2.42
CA ASN A 113 -11.78 -2.32 1.64
C ASN A 113 -12.66 -1.07 1.51
N ILE A 114 -13.98 -1.21 1.64
CA ILE A 114 -14.95 -0.09 1.59
C ILE A 114 -14.98 0.65 2.94
N VAL A 115 -14.64 -0.03 4.03
CA VAL A 115 -14.59 0.57 5.37
C VAL A 115 -13.44 1.57 5.44
N THR A 116 -13.70 2.74 6.02
CA THR A 116 -12.65 3.76 6.15
C THR A 116 -11.50 3.26 7.03
N ALA A 117 -10.27 3.62 6.67
CA ALA A 117 -9.07 3.23 7.41
C ALA A 117 -9.13 3.66 8.88
N ALA A 118 -9.68 4.85 9.15
CA ALA A 118 -9.90 5.36 10.49
C ALA A 118 -10.87 4.48 11.31
N SER A 119 -11.99 4.05 10.69
CA SER A 119 -12.94 3.16 11.37
C SER A 119 -12.33 1.80 11.69
N LEU A 120 -11.52 1.24 10.78
CA LEU A 120 -10.79 -0.01 11.04
C LEU A 120 -9.78 0.16 12.18
N GLY A 121 -9.04 1.26 12.20
CA GLY A 121 -8.11 1.58 13.29
C GLY A 121 -8.81 1.65 14.65
N LEU A 122 -9.98 2.30 14.71
CA LEU A 122 -10.79 2.39 15.93
C LEU A 122 -11.33 1.02 16.35
N LEU A 123 -11.94 0.26 15.42
CA LEU A 123 -12.46 -1.08 15.72
C LEU A 123 -11.37 -2.01 16.27
N VAL A 124 -10.20 -2.01 15.63
CA VAL A 124 -9.07 -2.82 16.10
C VAL A 124 -8.55 -2.31 17.45
N SER A 125 -8.55 -1.00 17.70
CA SER A 125 -8.19 -0.46 19.02
C SER A 125 -9.12 -0.98 20.13
N LEU A 126 -10.41 -1.14 19.86
CA LEU A 126 -11.39 -1.72 20.79
C LEU A 126 -11.18 -3.24 20.97
N ILE A 127 -10.93 -3.98 19.89
CA ILE A 127 -10.71 -5.44 19.96
C ILE A 127 -9.44 -5.77 20.78
N PHE A 128 -8.38 -5.00 20.61
CA PHE A 128 -7.09 -5.16 21.30
C PHE A 128 -6.97 -4.34 22.59
N ASP A 129 -8.08 -3.80 23.11
CA ASP A 129 -8.06 -3.16 24.41
C ASP A 129 -7.73 -4.18 25.50
N TRP A 130 -6.82 -3.82 26.43
CA TRP A 130 -6.29 -4.81 27.38
C TRP A 130 -7.28 -5.18 28.49
N GLN A 131 -8.17 -4.26 28.87
CA GLN A 131 -9.15 -4.48 29.93
C GLN A 131 -10.50 -5.00 29.41
N SER A 132 -11.01 -4.38 28.35
CA SER A 132 -12.35 -4.62 27.83
C SER A 132 -12.36 -5.27 26.44
N GLY A 133 -11.18 -5.53 25.84
CA GLY A 133 -11.08 -6.00 24.46
C GLY A 133 -11.55 -7.44 24.27
N GLY A 134 -12.33 -7.64 23.20
CA GLY A 134 -12.89 -8.96 22.87
C GLY A 134 -11.83 -10.04 22.66
N LEU A 135 -10.63 -9.69 22.20
CA LEU A 135 -9.55 -10.64 22.00
C LEU A 135 -9.10 -11.27 23.34
N ASN A 136 -8.80 -10.45 24.36
CA ASN A 136 -8.39 -10.95 25.67
C ASN A 136 -9.51 -11.77 26.32
N HIS A 137 -10.75 -11.32 26.27
CA HIS A 137 -11.89 -12.07 26.78
C HIS A 137 -12.00 -13.45 26.13
N PHE A 138 -11.88 -13.52 24.82
CA PHE A 138 -11.91 -14.79 24.11
C PHE A 138 -10.74 -15.71 24.50
N LEU A 139 -9.50 -15.18 24.55
CA LEU A 139 -8.32 -15.98 24.88
C LEU A 139 -8.33 -16.52 26.31
N VAL A 140 -8.80 -15.74 27.29
CA VAL A 140 -8.99 -16.20 28.68
C VAL A 140 -10.09 -17.25 28.75
N GLN A 141 -11.21 -17.03 28.06
CA GLN A 141 -12.35 -17.96 28.08
C GLN A 141 -12.01 -19.36 27.51
N VAL A 142 -11.15 -19.40 26.46
CA VAL A 142 -10.68 -20.68 25.88
C VAL A 142 -9.47 -21.26 26.61
N GLY A 143 -8.96 -20.62 27.67
CA GLY A 143 -7.84 -21.08 28.49
C GLY A 143 -6.48 -21.00 27.79
N LEU A 144 -6.31 -20.10 26.79
CA LEU A 144 -5.04 -19.90 26.11
C LEU A 144 -4.12 -18.93 26.85
N ILE A 145 -4.69 -18.03 27.67
CA ILE A 145 -3.96 -17.12 28.56
C ILE A 145 -4.68 -17.09 29.92
N ASP A 146 -3.92 -16.90 30.98
CA ASP A 146 -4.47 -16.80 32.34
C ASP A 146 -4.93 -15.36 32.65
N ASP A 147 -4.15 -14.35 32.24
CA ASP A 147 -4.41 -12.94 32.45
C ASP A 147 -4.46 -12.16 31.14
N PRO A 148 -5.22 -11.03 31.08
CA PRO A 148 -5.28 -10.17 29.92
C PRO A 148 -3.91 -9.57 29.58
N ILE A 149 -3.53 -9.64 28.29
CA ILE A 149 -2.27 -9.12 27.78
C ILE A 149 -2.47 -7.69 27.24
N ASN A 150 -1.58 -6.76 27.60
CA ASN A 150 -1.58 -5.42 27.00
C ASN A 150 -0.81 -5.41 25.66
N TRP A 151 -1.46 -5.93 24.62
CA TRP A 151 -0.92 -6.05 23.26
C TRP A 151 -0.40 -4.73 22.69
N LYS A 152 -1.09 -3.63 23.01
CA LYS A 152 -0.75 -2.28 22.49
C LYS A 152 0.46 -1.66 23.19
N ASN A 153 0.93 -2.21 24.30
CA ASN A 153 2.10 -1.69 25.01
C ASN A 153 3.43 -2.30 24.56
N ASP A 154 3.38 -3.36 23.76
CA ASP A 154 4.59 -3.96 23.19
C ASP A 154 4.84 -3.43 21.77
N PRO A 155 6.07 -2.94 21.45
CA PRO A 155 6.40 -2.39 20.14
C PRO A 155 6.26 -3.40 18.99
N TRP A 156 6.51 -4.70 19.22
CA TRP A 156 6.38 -5.71 18.18
C TRP A 156 4.92 -6.05 17.88
N PHE A 157 4.14 -6.26 18.92
CA PHE A 157 2.70 -6.49 18.76
C PHE A 157 2.01 -5.29 18.12
N MET A 158 2.41 -4.07 18.46
CA MET A 158 1.86 -2.86 17.83
C MET A 158 2.09 -2.85 16.32
N ARG A 159 3.29 -3.19 15.84
CA ARG A 159 3.57 -3.32 14.39
C ARG A 159 2.74 -4.42 13.73
N LEU A 160 2.61 -5.56 14.40
CA LEU A 160 1.82 -6.69 13.89
C LEU A 160 0.32 -6.36 13.82
N ILE A 161 -0.22 -5.63 14.81
CA ILE A 161 -1.61 -5.15 14.80
C ILE A 161 -1.84 -4.26 13.58
N VAL A 162 -0.99 -3.26 13.34
CA VAL A 162 -1.10 -2.39 12.15
C VAL A 162 -0.99 -3.21 10.86
N SER A 163 -0.05 -4.15 10.80
CA SER A 163 0.11 -5.04 9.63
C SER A 163 -1.13 -5.88 9.37
N SER A 164 -1.78 -6.37 10.42
CA SER A 164 -3.02 -7.17 10.30
C SER A 164 -4.20 -6.34 9.79
N ILE A 165 -4.30 -5.08 10.21
CA ILE A 165 -5.32 -4.14 9.69
C ILE A 165 -5.14 -3.97 8.16
N LEU A 166 -3.91 -3.73 7.71
CA LEU A 166 -3.62 -3.56 6.29
C LEU A 166 -3.91 -4.82 5.49
N PHE A 167 -3.47 -5.98 5.98
CA PHE A 167 -3.80 -7.26 5.36
C PHE A 167 -5.31 -7.40 5.21
N PHE A 168 -6.06 -7.25 6.29
CA PHE A 168 -7.52 -7.40 6.32
C PHE A 168 -8.23 -6.42 5.40
N GLN A 169 -7.75 -5.17 5.32
CA GLN A 169 -8.34 -4.14 4.48
C GLN A 169 -8.13 -4.40 2.98
N TYR A 170 -6.96 -4.90 2.59
CA TYR A 170 -6.57 -4.91 1.17
C TYR A 170 -6.55 -6.29 0.51
N PHE A 171 -6.69 -7.41 1.25
CA PHE A 171 -6.66 -8.73 0.61
C PHE A 171 -7.81 -8.94 -0.37
N GLY A 172 -9.02 -8.49 -0.02
CA GLY A 172 -10.19 -8.60 -0.90
C GLY A 172 -10.08 -7.75 -2.17
N TYR A 173 -9.51 -6.56 -2.08
CA TYR A 173 -9.21 -5.72 -3.24
C TYR A 173 -8.23 -6.41 -4.20
N SER A 174 -7.12 -6.92 -3.66
CA SER A 174 -6.14 -7.67 -4.44
C SER A 174 -6.72 -8.92 -5.08
N MET A 175 -7.62 -9.63 -4.37
CA MET A 175 -8.35 -10.79 -4.88
C MET A 175 -9.20 -10.42 -6.11
N VAL A 176 -9.92 -9.31 -6.09
CA VAL A 176 -10.75 -8.88 -7.24
C VAL A 176 -9.88 -8.57 -8.46
N ILE A 177 -8.73 -7.93 -8.28
CA ILE A 177 -7.80 -7.66 -9.38
C ILE A 177 -7.22 -8.96 -9.97
N TYR A 178 -6.82 -9.91 -9.12
CA TYR A 178 -6.38 -11.22 -9.60
C TYR A 178 -7.49 -11.98 -10.33
N LEU A 179 -8.72 -11.89 -9.82
CA LEU A 179 -9.87 -12.53 -10.46
C LEU A 179 -10.14 -11.95 -11.84
N ALA A 180 -10.05 -10.62 -12.00
CA ALA A 180 -10.16 -9.97 -13.31
C ALA A 180 -9.05 -10.46 -14.28
N GLY A 181 -7.83 -10.62 -13.76
CA GLY A 181 -6.73 -11.18 -14.53
C GLY A 181 -6.94 -12.64 -14.95
N LEU A 182 -7.51 -13.46 -14.06
CA LEU A 182 -7.83 -14.87 -14.36
C LEU A 182 -8.86 -15.00 -15.48
N GLN A 183 -9.80 -14.07 -15.58
CA GLN A 183 -10.81 -14.05 -16.65
C GLN A 183 -10.21 -13.76 -18.05
N GLY A 184 -9.00 -13.19 -18.11
CA GLY A 184 -8.27 -12.99 -19.36
C GLY A 184 -7.44 -14.20 -19.81
N ILE A 185 -7.38 -15.28 -19.02
CA ILE A 185 -6.68 -16.52 -19.36
C ILE A 185 -7.64 -17.45 -20.10
N ASP A 186 -7.22 -17.97 -21.27
CA ASP A 186 -8.02 -18.92 -22.05
C ASP A 186 -8.30 -20.19 -21.22
N PRO A 187 -9.59 -20.54 -21.00
CA PRO A 187 -9.97 -21.74 -20.26
C PRO A 187 -9.43 -23.05 -20.89
N SER A 188 -9.23 -23.09 -22.20
CA SER A 188 -8.72 -24.26 -22.92
C SER A 188 -7.36 -24.75 -22.38
N LEU A 189 -6.52 -23.84 -21.89
CA LEU A 189 -5.23 -24.21 -21.28
C LEU A 189 -5.39 -25.02 -20.00
N GLN A 190 -6.41 -24.69 -19.20
CA GLN A 190 -6.70 -25.43 -17.97
C GLN A 190 -7.36 -26.76 -18.27
N GLU A 191 -8.25 -26.81 -19.28
CA GLU A 191 -8.94 -28.01 -19.74
C GLU A 191 -7.94 -29.00 -20.34
N ALA A 192 -7.04 -28.56 -21.22
CA ALA A 192 -5.99 -29.40 -21.79
C ALA A 192 -5.11 -30.04 -20.70
N ALA A 193 -4.65 -29.23 -19.74
CA ALA A 193 -3.86 -29.73 -18.62
C ALA A 193 -4.61 -30.73 -17.75
N GLN A 194 -5.94 -30.59 -17.59
CA GLN A 194 -6.76 -31.57 -16.87
C GLN A 194 -6.89 -32.88 -17.66
N MET A 195 -7.00 -32.81 -18.98
CA MET A 195 -7.01 -34.02 -19.85
C MET A 195 -5.67 -34.78 -19.76
N ASP A 196 -4.55 -34.07 -19.58
CA ASP A 196 -3.23 -34.64 -19.33
C ASP A 196 -3.05 -35.15 -17.87
N GLY A 197 -4.10 -35.11 -17.03
CA GLY A 197 -4.10 -35.60 -15.65
C GLY A 197 -3.51 -34.62 -14.63
N ALA A 198 -3.29 -33.36 -14.98
CA ALA A 198 -2.77 -32.38 -14.03
C ALA A 198 -3.78 -32.05 -12.92
N LYS A 199 -3.34 -32.12 -11.67
CA LYS A 199 -4.14 -31.72 -10.49
C LYS A 199 -4.30 -30.20 -10.42
N LYS A 200 -5.39 -29.70 -9.82
CA LYS A 200 -5.67 -28.26 -9.63
C LYS A 200 -4.47 -27.47 -9.06
N LYS A 201 -3.73 -28.03 -8.10
CA LYS A 201 -2.52 -27.41 -7.54
C LYS A 201 -1.40 -27.24 -8.58
N HIS A 202 -1.23 -28.23 -9.47
CA HIS A 202 -0.22 -28.19 -10.53
C HIS A 202 -0.59 -27.09 -11.57
N ILE A 203 -1.84 -27.07 -12.01
CA ILE A 203 -2.37 -26.03 -12.90
C ILE A 203 -2.17 -24.64 -12.29
N PHE A 204 -2.50 -24.47 -11.00
CA PHE A 204 -2.31 -23.19 -10.31
C PHE A 204 -0.87 -22.71 -10.35
N ILE A 205 0.08 -23.57 -9.93
CA ILE A 205 1.49 -23.16 -9.79
C ILE A 205 2.18 -23.00 -11.15
N HIS A 206 1.94 -23.91 -12.12
CA HIS A 206 2.72 -23.97 -13.34
C HIS A 206 2.07 -23.29 -14.54
N ILE A 207 0.76 -23.01 -14.51
CA ILE A 207 0.04 -22.35 -15.61
C ILE A 207 -0.46 -20.98 -15.14
N ILE A 208 -1.28 -20.94 -14.09
CA ILE A 208 -1.99 -19.74 -13.67
C ILE A 208 -1.03 -18.68 -13.11
N VAL A 209 -0.20 -19.03 -12.12
CA VAL A 209 0.73 -18.08 -11.50
C VAL A 209 1.72 -17.48 -12.52
N PRO A 210 2.33 -18.25 -13.42
CA PRO A 210 3.17 -17.68 -14.49
C PRO A 210 2.42 -16.74 -15.44
N MET A 211 1.19 -17.06 -15.83
CA MET A 211 0.39 -16.21 -16.70
C MET A 211 -0.06 -14.91 -16.02
N LEU A 212 -0.28 -14.94 -14.69
CA LEU A 212 -0.63 -13.76 -13.91
C LEU A 212 0.57 -12.89 -13.49
N ARG A 213 1.81 -13.23 -13.88
CA ARG A 213 3.01 -12.44 -13.52
C ARG A 213 2.88 -10.94 -13.78
N PRO A 214 2.32 -10.46 -14.91
CA PRO A 214 2.16 -9.02 -15.13
C PRO A 214 1.25 -8.36 -14.10
N ILE A 215 0.18 -9.06 -13.68
CA ILE A 215 -0.78 -8.57 -12.70
C ILE A 215 -0.20 -8.65 -11.28
N ILE A 216 0.56 -9.71 -10.97
CA ILE A 216 1.30 -9.83 -9.71
C ILE A 216 2.31 -8.67 -9.58
N LEU A 217 3.02 -8.33 -10.66
CA LEU A 217 3.94 -7.21 -10.68
C LEU A 217 3.21 -5.87 -10.47
N PHE A 218 2.09 -5.67 -11.16
CA PHE A 218 1.25 -4.48 -10.98
C PHE A 218 0.80 -4.35 -9.52
N GLN A 219 0.29 -5.43 -8.93
CA GLN A 219 -0.13 -5.47 -7.52
C GLN A 219 1.03 -5.21 -6.55
N MET A 220 2.22 -5.72 -6.84
CA MET A 220 3.40 -5.47 -6.02
C MET A 220 3.80 -3.99 -6.08
N ILE A 221 3.84 -3.39 -7.27
CA ILE A 221 4.21 -1.96 -7.42
C ILE A 221 3.18 -1.06 -6.74
N THR A 222 1.89 -1.30 -6.94
CA THR A 222 0.83 -0.52 -6.28
C THR A 222 0.86 -0.70 -4.77
N SER A 223 1.19 -1.90 -4.28
CA SER A 223 1.39 -2.19 -2.86
C SER A 223 2.61 -1.46 -2.28
N ILE A 224 3.73 -1.35 -3.02
CA ILE A 224 4.91 -0.56 -2.59
C ILE A 224 4.50 0.90 -2.41
N ILE A 225 3.82 1.48 -3.40
CA ILE A 225 3.39 2.87 -3.36
C ILE A 225 2.47 3.10 -2.15
N GLY A 226 1.38 2.33 -2.01
CA GLY A 226 0.43 2.47 -0.90
C GLY A 226 1.05 2.12 0.45
N GLY A 227 1.92 1.10 0.49
CA GLY A 227 2.55 0.63 1.72
C GLY A 227 3.54 1.62 2.34
N ILE A 228 4.25 2.41 1.53
CA ILE A 228 5.11 3.48 2.06
C ILE A 228 4.29 4.70 2.49
N GLN A 229 3.10 4.88 1.91
CA GLN A 229 2.19 5.99 2.22
C GLN A 229 1.19 5.69 3.35
N ILE A 230 1.40 4.64 4.14
CA ILE A 230 0.53 4.28 5.27
C ILE A 230 0.49 5.42 6.30
N PHE A 231 -0.73 5.91 6.60
CA PHE A 231 -0.97 6.99 7.54
C PHE A 231 -2.19 6.75 8.43
N ASP A 232 -3.38 6.58 7.85
CA ASP A 232 -4.67 6.66 8.56
C ASP A 232 -4.83 5.59 9.65
N GLN A 233 -4.50 4.33 9.35
CA GLN A 233 -4.69 3.20 10.28
C GLN A 233 -3.83 3.36 11.55
N PRO A 234 -2.49 3.53 11.44
CA PRO A 234 -1.65 3.70 12.62
C PRO A 234 -1.90 5.04 13.33
N PHE A 235 -2.24 6.10 12.60
CA PHE A 235 -2.57 7.40 13.19
C PHE A 235 -3.81 7.28 14.09
N THR A 236 -4.89 6.67 13.60
CA THR A 236 -6.13 6.50 14.37
C THR A 236 -5.96 5.50 15.52
N LEU A 237 -5.26 4.38 15.28
CA LEU A 237 -5.00 3.36 16.30
C LEU A 237 -4.23 3.92 17.49
N THR A 238 -3.32 4.88 17.26
CA THR A 238 -2.41 5.42 18.29
C THR A 238 -2.69 6.87 18.66
N ASN A 239 -3.79 7.46 18.17
CA ASN A 239 -4.11 8.88 18.33
C ASN A 239 -2.92 9.81 17.93
N GLY A 240 -2.23 9.44 16.83
CA GLY A 240 -1.12 10.21 16.28
C GLY A 240 0.22 10.06 17.02
N THR A 241 0.28 9.38 18.16
CA THR A 241 1.52 9.25 18.97
C THR A 241 2.53 8.26 18.38
N GLY A 242 2.07 7.31 17.54
CA GLY A 242 2.86 6.20 17.04
C GLY A 242 2.99 5.02 18.02
N GLY A 243 2.29 5.05 19.15
CA GLY A 243 2.27 3.98 20.15
C GLY A 243 3.57 3.81 20.93
N PRO A 244 3.77 2.66 21.61
CA PRO A 244 4.94 2.42 22.44
C PRO A 244 6.22 2.50 21.61
N ASP A 245 7.21 3.20 22.12
CA ASP A 245 8.49 3.45 21.44
C ASP A 245 8.32 3.93 19.97
N ARG A 246 7.22 4.62 19.66
CA ARG A 246 6.86 5.05 18.31
C ARG A 246 6.84 3.89 17.27
N ALA A 247 6.49 2.67 17.69
CA ALA A 247 6.57 1.47 16.87
C ALA A 247 5.59 1.46 15.68
N ALA A 248 4.45 2.15 15.82
CA ALA A 248 3.48 2.35 14.74
C ALA A 248 3.66 3.68 14.00
N MET A 249 4.66 4.51 14.38
CA MET A 249 4.93 5.74 13.64
C MET A 249 5.53 5.41 12.30
N THR A 250 4.77 5.67 11.25
CA THR A 250 5.20 5.50 9.85
C THR A 250 5.95 6.73 9.34
N SER A 251 6.65 6.58 8.21
CA SER A 251 7.37 7.68 7.58
C SER A 251 6.45 8.86 7.22
N ILE A 252 5.21 8.57 6.78
CA ILE A 252 4.24 9.64 6.47
C ILE A 252 3.71 10.29 7.76
N MET A 253 3.50 9.53 8.85
CA MET A 253 3.16 10.13 10.14
C MET A 253 4.28 11.05 10.63
N TYR A 254 5.53 10.64 10.47
CA TYR A 254 6.68 11.48 10.82
C TYR A 254 6.73 12.76 9.97
N LEU A 255 6.59 12.63 8.65
CA LEU A 255 6.48 13.76 7.74
C LEU A 255 5.37 14.72 8.15
N TYR A 256 4.18 14.19 8.45
CA TYR A 256 3.03 14.97 8.89
C TYR A 256 3.33 15.76 10.19
N ASN A 257 3.91 15.11 11.17
CA ASN A 257 4.26 15.75 12.45
C ASN A 257 5.30 16.86 12.24
N VAL A 258 6.29 16.64 11.38
CA VAL A 258 7.32 17.65 11.07
C VAL A 258 6.74 18.83 10.31
N ALA A 259 6.00 18.56 9.22
CA ALA A 259 5.50 19.60 8.35
C ALA A 259 4.37 20.41 9.01
N PHE A 260 3.36 19.73 9.60
CA PHE A 260 2.13 20.38 10.03
C PHE A 260 2.04 20.63 11.54
N GLN A 261 2.68 19.81 12.38
CA GLN A 261 2.68 20.06 13.83
C GLN A 261 3.87 20.93 14.26
N SER A 262 5.03 20.74 13.61
CA SER A 262 6.24 21.51 13.91
C SER A 262 6.49 22.66 12.92
N THR A 263 5.60 22.89 11.95
CA THR A 263 5.68 23.96 10.93
C THR A 263 7.00 24.00 10.13
N ARG A 264 7.69 22.86 9.98
CA ARG A 264 8.95 22.74 9.25
C ARG A 264 8.70 22.21 7.84
N PHE A 265 8.01 23.00 6.99
CA PHE A 265 7.59 22.57 5.67
C PHE A 265 8.76 22.21 4.74
N GLY A 266 9.85 22.98 4.77
CA GLY A 266 11.04 22.70 3.96
C GLY A 266 11.66 21.34 4.30
N TYR A 267 11.82 21.02 5.58
CA TYR A 267 12.32 19.72 6.03
C TYR A 267 11.32 18.59 5.74
N GLY A 268 10.01 18.82 5.96
CA GLY A 268 8.97 17.85 5.61
C GLY A 268 8.95 17.52 4.12
N ALA A 269 9.13 18.52 3.26
CA ALA A 269 9.24 18.32 1.82
C ALA A 269 10.48 17.49 1.45
N ALA A 270 11.62 17.71 2.11
CA ALA A 270 12.82 16.88 1.90
C ALA A 270 12.57 15.41 2.30
N ILE A 271 11.85 15.14 3.42
CA ILE A 271 11.43 13.78 3.79
C ILE A 271 10.56 13.18 2.68
N ALA A 272 9.58 13.93 2.13
CA ALA A 272 8.70 13.45 1.07
C ALA A 272 9.50 13.02 -0.18
N PHE A 273 10.49 13.82 -0.61
CA PHE A 273 11.33 13.48 -1.76
C PHE A 273 12.28 12.31 -1.47
N CYS A 274 12.80 12.16 -0.25
CA CYS A 274 13.54 10.96 0.15
C CYS A 274 12.66 9.70 0.05
N LEU A 275 11.43 9.75 0.52
CA LEU A 275 10.47 8.64 0.40
C LEU A 275 10.10 8.36 -1.06
N PHE A 276 9.92 9.39 -1.88
CA PHE A 276 9.68 9.24 -3.32
C PHE A 276 10.81 8.48 -4.03
N ILE A 277 12.07 8.81 -3.72
CA ILE A 277 13.24 8.09 -4.25
C ILE A 277 13.23 6.62 -3.79
N ILE A 278 12.92 6.36 -2.53
CA ILE A 278 12.82 4.99 -1.98
C ILE A 278 11.74 4.19 -2.72
N ILE A 279 10.56 4.79 -2.96
CA ILE A 279 9.47 4.16 -3.72
C ILE A 279 9.94 3.79 -5.13
N ILE A 280 10.60 4.70 -5.83
CA ILE A 280 11.14 4.45 -7.17
C ILE A 280 12.14 3.28 -7.15
N LEU A 281 13.10 3.30 -6.23
CA LEU A 281 14.11 2.26 -6.12
C LEU A 281 13.48 0.88 -5.86
N LEU A 282 12.56 0.77 -4.92
CA LEU A 282 11.86 -0.48 -4.63
C LEU A 282 11.00 -0.96 -5.81
N SER A 283 10.33 -0.03 -6.50
CA SER A 283 9.53 -0.35 -7.69
C SER A 283 10.39 -0.84 -8.85
N VAL A 284 11.54 -0.21 -9.10
CA VAL A 284 12.50 -0.63 -10.13
C VAL A 284 13.07 -2.00 -9.80
N VAL A 285 13.47 -2.25 -8.55
CA VAL A 285 13.96 -3.56 -8.10
C VAL A 285 12.88 -4.64 -8.32
N SER A 286 11.64 -4.38 -7.91
CA SER A 286 10.51 -5.29 -8.11
C SER A 286 10.29 -5.61 -9.59
N PHE A 287 10.33 -4.59 -10.46
CA PHE A 287 10.20 -4.76 -11.91
C PHE A 287 11.34 -5.62 -12.50
N MET A 288 12.59 -5.35 -12.13
CA MET A 288 13.74 -6.10 -12.62
C MET A 288 13.71 -7.57 -12.19
N MET A 289 13.32 -7.85 -10.94
CA MET A 289 13.21 -9.22 -10.41
C MET A 289 12.15 -10.03 -11.17
N THR A 290 11.01 -9.40 -11.51
CA THR A 290 9.93 -10.07 -12.26
C THR A 290 10.31 -10.32 -13.72
N LYS A 291 10.97 -9.35 -14.38
CA LYS A 291 11.39 -9.49 -15.79
C LYS A 291 12.45 -10.56 -15.98
N ARG A 292 13.38 -10.73 -15.05
CA ARG A 292 14.45 -11.73 -15.13
C ARG A 292 13.90 -13.17 -15.12
N LYS A 293 12.83 -13.43 -14.35
CA LYS A 293 12.16 -14.74 -14.31
C LYS A 293 11.30 -15.07 -15.55
N SER A 294 11.05 -14.10 -16.43
CA SER A 294 10.29 -14.30 -17.67
C SER A 294 11.18 -14.75 -18.85
N ARG A 295 12.51 -14.67 -18.71
CA ARG A 295 13.48 -15.02 -19.75
C ARG A 295 14.21 -16.35 -19.46
N ALA A 296 14.01 -16.95 -18.33
CA ALA A 296 14.47 -18.28 -17.95
C ALA A 296 13.30 -19.29 -18.01
#